data_b4b509f9a83f8c126768a85acf4494f0
#
_entry.id   b4b509f9a83f8c126768a85acf4494f0
#
_cell.length_a   1.000
_cell.length_b   1.000
_cell.length_c   1.000
_cell.angle_alpha   90.00
_cell.angle_beta   90.00
_cell.angle_gamma   90.00
#
_symmetry.space_group_name_H-M   'P 1'
#
loop_
_entity.id
_entity.type
_entity.pdbx_description
1 polymer ?
#
loop_
_entity_poly.entity_id
_entity_poly.type
_entity_poly.pdbx_seq_one_letter_code
_entity_poly.pdbx_strand_id
1 'polypeptide(L)'
;MLNTYSLRAERVHTLIQLLKAYTLFEIDVDYVVLNGEVKIVDEQTGRIMEGRRWSDGLHQAVEAKERVKIEGATQTFATITLQNYFRMYHKLAGMTGTAETEEGEFWDIYKLEVVVIPTNRPVIRKDMNDRVYKTKREKYKAVIEEIEDMVNQGRPVLVGTTSVEISETLSRMLTMRKIKHNVLNAKLHQREAEIVAQAGQTSIVTIATNMAGRGTDIKLSPEVREAGGLAIIGTERHESRRVDRQLRGRSGRQGDPGSSVFFVSLEDDLMRKFASEKVARLMDRMGFKDGEVLEHSLITRSIENAQKKVEENNFGIRKHLLDYDDVMNKQRTVIYEKRRHALMGERIGMDIANMIWERCVNATQLATYDDCKMEVLKTFALETPFNEDDFMNKNKEDLAGMIFDSAMLHFKQRTDHMAEIAYPVIKQVYETQGQMYENILIPITDGRKVYNISCNLKEAYETECKTIVKQFEKSILLHVIDEEWKENLRSLDELRNSVQNARYEQKDPLVLYKLDSAKLFDDMVEVINNDTISILMRGQIPLQEPQQVQQAAPERRQDMSKLRENKRDADSVSGGDPAQQAAAAHDTREQQRTPYVAPKTVGRNDPCPCGSGKKFKNCHGKGL
;
A
#
# COMPACT_ATOMS: atom_id res chain seq x y z
N MET A 1 -33.33 -15.21 10.68
CA MET A 1 -32.73 -15.88 9.52
C MET A 1 -31.51 -15.12 8.96
N LEU A 2 -31.57 -13.81 8.73
CA LEU A 2 -30.45 -13.01 8.22
C LEU A 2 -29.17 -13.13 9.09
N ASN A 3 -29.26 -12.95 10.41
CA ASN A 3 -28.11 -13.06 11.33
C ASN A 3 -27.46 -14.44 11.30
N THR A 4 -28.24 -15.51 11.12
CA THR A 4 -27.69 -16.88 11.05
C THR A 4 -26.98 -17.12 9.72
N TYR A 5 -27.46 -16.51 8.64
CA TYR A 5 -26.82 -16.58 7.32
C TYR A 5 -25.50 -15.82 7.33
N SER A 6 -25.49 -14.57 7.83
CA SER A 6 -24.30 -13.75 7.95
C SER A 6 -23.19 -14.45 8.75
N LEU A 7 -23.51 -15.00 9.92
CA LEU A 7 -22.55 -15.76 10.73
C LEU A 7 -22.00 -17.01 10.02
N ARG A 8 -22.82 -17.69 9.21
CA ARG A 8 -22.35 -18.84 8.43
C ARG A 8 -21.43 -18.42 7.28
N ALA A 9 -21.79 -17.34 6.58
CA ALA A 9 -20.96 -16.80 5.50
C ALA A 9 -19.58 -16.35 6.02
N GLU A 10 -19.55 -15.68 7.17
CA GLU A 10 -18.33 -15.26 7.83
C GLU A 10 -17.44 -16.46 8.25
N ARG A 11 -18.04 -17.53 8.77
CA ARG A 11 -17.32 -18.78 9.10
C ARG A 11 -16.72 -19.46 7.87
N VAL A 12 -17.46 -19.50 6.75
CA VAL A 12 -16.98 -20.06 5.48
C VAL A 12 -15.80 -19.22 4.97
N HIS A 13 -15.94 -17.90 5.01
CA HIS A 13 -14.86 -16.98 4.62
C HIS A 13 -13.61 -17.20 5.49
N THR A 14 -13.76 -17.23 6.80
CA THR A 14 -12.65 -17.49 7.74
C THR A 14 -11.97 -18.83 7.45
N LEU A 15 -12.74 -19.89 7.16
CA LEU A 15 -12.20 -21.19 6.80
C LEU A 15 -11.36 -21.13 5.52
N ILE A 16 -11.84 -20.40 4.50
CA ILE A 16 -11.11 -20.23 3.25
C ILE A 16 -9.78 -19.51 3.49
N GLN A 17 -9.76 -18.44 4.29
CA GLN A 17 -8.54 -17.73 4.62
C GLN A 17 -7.54 -18.56 5.43
N LEU A 18 -8.04 -19.37 6.37
CA LEU A 18 -7.20 -20.33 7.10
C LEU A 18 -6.61 -21.39 6.16
N LEU A 19 -7.41 -21.96 5.26
CA LEU A 19 -6.90 -22.92 4.27
C LEU A 19 -5.79 -22.28 3.41
N LYS A 20 -5.98 -21.06 2.93
CA LYS A 20 -4.93 -20.31 2.19
C LYS A 20 -3.67 -20.14 3.04
N ALA A 21 -3.81 -19.69 4.29
CA ALA A 21 -2.67 -19.47 5.19
C ALA A 21 -1.85 -20.74 5.42
N TYR A 22 -2.52 -21.90 5.55
CA TYR A 22 -1.84 -23.17 5.80
C TYR A 22 -1.28 -23.85 4.55
N THR A 23 -1.81 -23.57 3.36
CA THR A 23 -1.43 -24.28 2.12
C THR A 23 -0.59 -23.47 1.15
N LEU A 24 -0.71 -22.14 1.17
CA LEU A 24 -0.09 -21.26 0.17
C LEU A 24 1.00 -20.35 0.73
N PHE A 25 1.08 -20.20 2.06
CA PHE A 25 2.01 -19.27 2.68
C PHE A 25 2.99 -19.99 3.60
N GLU A 26 4.28 -19.81 3.37
CA GLU A 26 5.36 -20.47 4.11
C GLU A 26 6.19 -19.46 4.90
N ILE A 27 6.55 -19.85 6.15
CA ILE A 27 7.45 -19.05 6.99
C ILE A 27 8.84 -18.99 6.36
N ASP A 28 9.54 -17.89 6.51
CA ASP A 28 10.85 -17.55 5.94
C ASP A 28 10.88 -17.43 4.40
N VAL A 29 9.75 -17.64 3.72
CA VAL A 29 9.56 -17.42 2.28
C VAL A 29 8.65 -16.23 2.06
N ASP A 30 7.38 -16.34 2.44
CA ASP A 30 6.35 -15.29 2.25
C ASP A 30 6.28 -14.32 3.43
N TYR A 31 6.65 -14.76 4.62
CA TYR A 31 6.64 -13.96 5.85
C TYR A 31 7.65 -14.45 6.87
N VAL A 32 7.95 -13.57 7.83
CA VAL A 32 8.76 -13.89 9.01
C VAL A 32 8.01 -13.49 10.27
N VAL A 33 8.32 -14.16 11.39
CA VAL A 33 7.81 -13.78 12.71
C VAL A 33 8.92 -13.07 13.47
N LEU A 34 8.75 -11.77 13.70
CA LEU A 34 9.70 -10.93 14.43
C LEU A 34 8.99 -10.22 15.60
N ASN A 35 9.57 -10.31 16.78
CA ASN A 35 9.03 -9.70 18.00
C ASN A 35 7.58 -10.10 18.33
N GLY A 36 7.10 -11.27 17.88
CA GLY A 36 5.75 -11.72 18.07
C GLY A 36 4.73 -11.15 17.07
N GLU A 37 5.20 -10.57 15.95
CA GLU A 37 4.42 -10.05 14.85
C GLU A 37 4.77 -10.76 13.54
N VAL A 38 3.76 -11.01 12.71
CA VAL A 38 3.94 -11.50 11.34
C VAL A 38 4.31 -10.32 10.45
N LYS A 39 5.41 -10.44 9.72
CA LYS A 39 5.86 -9.43 8.74
C LYS A 39 6.02 -10.06 7.38
N ILE A 40 5.41 -9.44 6.36
CA ILE A 40 5.46 -9.92 4.98
C ILE A 40 6.87 -9.76 4.42
N VAL A 41 7.32 -10.77 3.69
CA VAL A 41 8.58 -10.75 2.93
C VAL A 41 8.24 -10.64 1.45
N ASP A 42 8.91 -9.76 0.74
CA ASP A 42 8.80 -9.65 -0.71
C ASP A 42 9.56 -10.82 -1.38
N GLU A 43 8.86 -11.67 -2.10
CA GLU A 43 9.42 -12.85 -2.78
C GLU A 43 10.61 -12.51 -3.68
N GLN A 44 10.56 -11.38 -4.38
CA GLN A 44 11.59 -11.00 -5.35
C GLN A 44 12.83 -10.39 -4.69
N THR A 45 12.63 -9.53 -3.69
CA THR A 45 13.72 -8.83 -3.03
C THR A 45 14.13 -9.47 -1.72
N GLY A 46 13.29 -10.32 -1.13
CA GLY A 46 13.46 -10.91 0.18
C GLY A 46 13.41 -9.87 1.32
N ARG A 47 13.00 -8.64 1.03
CA ARG A 47 12.92 -7.56 2.03
C ARG A 47 11.64 -7.67 2.86
N ILE A 48 11.78 -7.41 4.14
CA ILE A 48 10.64 -7.29 5.04
C ILE A 48 9.87 -6.02 4.70
N MET A 49 8.59 -6.17 4.42
CA MET A 49 7.69 -5.05 4.12
C MET A 49 7.02 -4.56 5.41
N GLU A 50 7.68 -3.62 6.08
CA GLU A 50 7.14 -3.06 7.33
C GLU A 50 5.82 -2.31 7.09
N GLY A 51 4.87 -2.51 8.01
CA GLY A 51 3.55 -1.87 7.97
C GLY A 51 2.59 -2.41 6.91
N ARG A 52 3.01 -3.36 6.07
CA ARG A 52 2.11 -4.04 5.13
C ARG A 52 1.45 -5.25 5.77
N ARG A 53 0.18 -5.45 5.45
CA ARG A 53 -0.61 -6.59 5.89
C ARG A 53 -1.41 -7.14 4.72
N TRP A 54 -1.64 -8.45 4.70
CA TRP A 54 -2.60 -9.03 3.76
C TRP A 54 -4.01 -8.58 4.13
N SER A 55 -4.82 -8.33 3.13
CA SER A 55 -6.23 -7.95 3.28
C SER A 55 -7.13 -9.15 3.55
N ASP A 56 -8.39 -8.87 3.77
CA ASP A 56 -9.48 -9.85 3.76
C ASP A 56 -9.36 -10.96 4.81
N GLY A 57 -8.74 -10.67 5.96
CA GLY A 57 -8.59 -11.63 7.05
C GLY A 57 -7.45 -12.64 6.89
N LEU A 58 -6.71 -12.62 5.75
CA LEU A 58 -5.60 -13.53 5.52
C LEU A 58 -4.45 -13.29 6.51
N HIS A 59 -4.14 -12.03 6.83
CA HIS A 59 -3.08 -11.72 7.79
C HIS A 59 -3.39 -12.31 9.18
N GLN A 60 -4.63 -12.13 9.63
CA GLN A 60 -5.12 -12.72 10.89
C GLN A 60 -5.08 -14.25 10.86
N ALA A 61 -5.36 -14.87 9.70
CA ALA A 61 -5.25 -16.31 9.54
C ALA A 61 -3.81 -16.81 9.66
N VAL A 62 -2.83 -16.05 9.14
CA VAL A 62 -1.39 -16.35 9.30
C VAL A 62 -0.94 -16.10 10.74
N GLU A 63 -1.38 -15.02 11.38
CA GLU A 63 -1.13 -14.75 12.81
C GLU A 63 -1.65 -15.92 13.69
N ALA A 64 -2.85 -16.42 13.37
CA ALA A 64 -3.43 -17.59 14.07
C ALA A 64 -2.62 -18.87 13.82
N LYS A 65 -2.16 -19.11 12.58
CA LYS A 65 -1.29 -20.22 12.21
C LYS A 65 -0.01 -20.22 13.04
N GLU A 66 0.63 -19.07 13.17
CA GLU A 66 1.90 -18.90 13.89
C GLU A 66 1.70 -18.73 15.41
N ARG A 67 0.46 -18.73 15.89
CA ARG A 67 0.10 -18.57 17.31
C ARG A 67 0.63 -17.30 17.95
N VAL A 68 0.75 -16.25 17.17
CA VAL A 68 1.05 -14.90 17.66
C VAL A 68 -0.24 -14.16 18.00
N LYS A 69 -0.12 -12.98 18.59
CA LYS A 69 -1.28 -12.14 18.89
C LYS A 69 -1.99 -11.75 17.60
N ILE A 70 -3.27 -12.07 17.48
CA ILE A 70 -4.11 -11.67 16.37
C ILE A 70 -4.48 -10.20 16.57
N GLU A 71 -4.12 -9.35 15.61
CA GLU A 71 -4.47 -7.94 15.65
C GLU A 71 -5.81 -7.69 14.94
N GLY A 72 -6.47 -6.57 15.32
CA GLY A 72 -7.72 -6.16 14.71
C GLY A 72 -7.60 -5.92 13.20
N ALA A 73 -8.69 -6.08 12.48
CA ALA A 73 -8.76 -5.72 11.07
C ALA A 73 -8.52 -4.22 10.89
N THR A 74 -7.65 -3.86 9.96
CA THR A 74 -7.42 -2.46 9.60
C THR A 74 -8.44 -2.02 8.56
N GLN A 75 -9.07 -0.86 8.76
CA GLN A 75 -9.93 -0.26 7.77
C GLN A 75 -9.13 0.67 6.86
N THR A 76 -9.26 0.50 5.55
CA THR A 76 -8.64 1.40 4.57
C THR A 76 -9.39 2.73 4.55
N PHE A 77 -8.69 3.83 4.84
CA PHE A 77 -9.27 5.17 4.76
C PHE A 77 -9.19 5.77 3.36
N ALA A 78 -8.10 5.49 2.66
CA ALA A 78 -7.86 5.97 1.31
C ALA A 78 -6.83 5.07 0.60
N THR A 79 -6.96 4.95 -0.71
CA THR A 79 -6.04 4.21 -1.55
C THR A 79 -5.86 4.92 -2.88
N ILE A 80 -4.68 4.77 -3.48
CA ILE A 80 -4.38 5.23 -4.83
C ILE A 80 -3.29 4.34 -5.41
N THR A 81 -3.37 4.01 -6.69
CA THR A 81 -2.26 3.33 -7.36
C THR A 81 -1.10 4.28 -7.59
N LEU A 82 0.13 3.73 -7.64
CA LEU A 82 1.33 4.54 -7.94
C LEU A 82 1.17 5.27 -9.29
N GLN A 83 0.57 4.62 -10.28
CA GLN A 83 0.35 5.20 -11.59
C GLN A 83 -0.54 6.46 -11.51
N ASN A 84 -1.67 6.37 -10.84
CA ASN A 84 -2.57 7.51 -10.68
C ASN A 84 -1.98 8.59 -9.77
N TYR A 85 -1.21 8.20 -8.76
CA TYR A 85 -0.49 9.16 -7.92
C TYR A 85 0.50 10.00 -8.74
N PHE A 86 1.36 9.37 -9.53
CA PHE A 86 2.34 10.10 -10.34
C PHE A 86 1.70 10.88 -11.50
N ARG A 87 0.55 10.47 -12.03
CA ARG A 87 -0.23 11.24 -13.01
C ARG A 87 -0.77 12.57 -12.47
N MET A 88 -0.80 12.78 -11.15
CA MET A 88 -1.22 14.04 -10.55
C MET A 88 -0.19 15.16 -10.73
N TYR A 89 1.06 14.85 -11.05
CA TYR A 89 2.10 15.86 -11.24
C TYR A 89 2.06 16.46 -12.64
N HIS A 90 2.06 17.79 -12.73
CA HIS A 90 2.10 18.52 -14.02
C HIS A 90 3.44 18.36 -14.73
N LYS A 91 4.54 18.25 -13.98
CA LYS A 91 5.87 17.96 -14.49
C LYS A 91 6.37 16.68 -13.86
N LEU A 92 6.51 15.66 -14.68
CA LEU A 92 7.01 14.35 -14.28
C LEU A 92 8.20 13.99 -15.17
N ALA A 93 9.31 13.65 -14.56
CA ALA A 93 10.50 13.16 -15.23
C ALA A 93 11.22 12.15 -14.35
N GLY A 94 12.06 11.31 -14.96
CA GLY A 94 12.84 10.33 -14.24
C GLY A 94 14.15 10.02 -14.96
N MET A 95 15.07 9.39 -14.25
CA MET A 95 16.37 8.98 -14.76
C MET A 95 16.67 7.56 -14.35
N THR A 96 17.05 6.72 -15.34
CA THR A 96 17.49 5.35 -15.08
C THR A 96 18.37 4.86 -16.22
N GLY A 97 19.26 3.92 -15.95
CA GLY A 97 20.07 3.26 -16.99
C GLY A 97 19.33 2.20 -17.81
N THR A 98 18.04 1.95 -17.58
CA THR A 98 17.33 0.80 -18.14
C THR A 98 15.89 1.11 -18.61
N ALA A 99 15.55 2.37 -18.88
CA ALA A 99 14.20 2.75 -19.32
C ALA A 99 13.86 2.32 -20.75
N GLU A 100 14.84 2.18 -21.63
CA GLU A 100 14.67 1.91 -23.06
C GLU A 100 13.77 0.69 -23.33
N THR A 101 13.88 -0.37 -22.53
CA THR A 101 13.07 -1.58 -22.71
C THR A 101 11.58 -1.38 -22.39
N GLU A 102 11.26 -0.36 -21.62
CA GLU A 102 9.92 -0.05 -21.10
C GLU A 102 9.34 1.24 -21.70
N GLU A 103 9.92 1.76 -22.79
CA GLU A 103 9.49 3.00 -23.46
C GLU A 103 8.00 3.00 -23.77
N GLY A 104 7.47 1.89 -24.33
CA GLY A 104 6.05 1.74 -24.64
C GLY A 104 5.16 1.87 -23.40
N GLU A 105 5.55 1.29 -22.26
CA GLU A 105 4.81 1.38 -21.01
C GLU A 105 4.84 2.82 -20.46
N PHE A 106 5.99 3.51 -20.49
CA PHE A 106 6.09 4.91 -20.08
C PHE A 106 5.19 5.82 -20.92
N TRP A 107 5.15 5.59 -22.22
CA TRP A 107 4.25 6.34 -23.10
C TRP A 107 2.77 6.03 -22.84
N ASP A 108 2.41 4.76 -22.75
CA ASP A 108 1.02 4.33 -22.55
C ASP A 108 0.43 4.87 -21.25
N ILE A 109 1.21 4.78 -20.16
CA ILE A 109 0.73 5.10 -18.80
C ILE A 109 0.87 6.59 -18.48
N TYR A 110 2.04 7.19 -18.76
CA TYR A 110 2.39 8.54 -18.28
C TYR A 110 2.52 9.57 -19.39
N LYS A 111 2.48 9.16 -20.68
CA LYS A 111 2.76 9.99 -21.84
C LYS A 111 4.19 10.59 -21.82
N LEU A 112 5.12 9.83 -21.22
CA LEU A 112 6.53 10.19 -21.15
C LEU A 112 7.31 9.55 -22.29
N GLU A 113 8.14 10.33 -22.95
CA GLU A 113 9.11 9.85 -23.92
C GLU A 113 10.40 9.42 -23.22
N VAL A 114 11.04 8.37 -23.76
CA VAL A 114 12.33 7.90 -23.27
C VAL A 114 13.43 8.40 -24.19
N VAL A 115 14.31 9.23 -23.65
CA VAL A 115 15.49 9.74 -24.37
C VAL A 115 16.72 8.99 -23.92
N VAL A 116 17.36 8.27 -24.84
CA VAL A 116 18.60 7.52 -24.58
C VAL A 116 19.79 8.46 -24.73
N ILE A 117 20.41 8.82 -23.60
CA ILE A 117 21.60 9.68 -23.59
C ILE A 117 22.85 8.79 -23.77
N PRO A 118 23.73 9.09 -24.74
CA PRO A 118 24.97 8.37 -24.91
C PRO A 118 25.84 8.38 -23.66
N THR A 119 26.54 7.27 -23.41
CA THR A 119 27.44 7.15 -22.26
C THR A 119 28.65 8.10 -22.41
N ASN A 120 29.13 8.70 -21.30
CA ASN A 120 30.29 9.59 -21.29
C ASN A 120 31.55 8.92 -21.84
N ARG A 121 31.76 7.63 -21.51
CA ARG A 121 32.82 6.80 -22.05
C ARG A 121 32.22 5.53 -22.68
N PRO A 122 32.79 5.02 -23.77
CA PRO A 122 32.28 3.81 -24.41
C PRO A 122 32.30 2.62 -23.43
N VAL A 123 31.29 1.78 -23.51
CA VAL A 123 31.22 0.54 -22.73
C VAL A 123 32.13 -0.49 -23.41
N ILE A 124 33.20 -0.88 -22.73
CA ILE A 124 34.16 -1.89 -23.20
C ILE A 124 33.95 -3.27 -22.58
N ARG A 125 32.93 -3.42 -21.72
CA ARG A 125 32.51 -4.69 -21.14
C ARG A 125 32.16 -5.70 -22.23
N LYS A 126 32.60 -6.92 -22.07
CA LYS A 126 32.30 -8.05 -22.98
C LYS A 126 31.06 -8.79 -22.47
N ASP A 127 29.93 -8.66 -23.14
CA ASP A 127 28.73 -9.41 -22.85
C ASP A 127 28.73 -10.71 -23.69
N MET A 128 28.86 -11.85 -22.99
CA MET A 128 28.93 -13.17 -23.63
C MET A 128 27.52 -13.72 -23.89
N ASN A 129 27.42 -14.70 -24.79
CA ASN A 129 26.19 -15.45 -25.03
C ASN A 129 25.79 -16.23 -23.78
N ASP A 130 24.51 -16.54 -23.68
CA ASP A 130 23.98 -17.37 -22.59
C ASP A 130 24.49 -18.80 -22.75
N ARG A 131 24.87 -19.42 -21.63
CA ARG A 131 25.25 -20.82 -21.55
C ARG A 131 24.07 -21.63 -21.03
N VAL A 132 23.51 -22.50 -21.89
CA VAL A 132 22.31 -23.27 -21.60
C VAL A 132 22.65 -24.72 -21.30
N TYR A 133 22.11 -25.19 -20.17
CA TYR A 133 22.27 -26.54 -19.63
C TYR A 133 20.91 -27.26 -19.56
N LYS A 134 20.91 -28.58 -19.57
CA LYS A 134 19.68 -29.36 -19.40
C LYS A 134 19.15 -29.26 -17.99
N THR A 135 20.01 -29.41 -16.98
CA THR A 135 19.60 -29.46 -15.56
C THR A 135 20.17 -28.31 -14.72
N LYS A 136 19.49 -27.96 -13.65
CA LYS A 136 20.00 -26.98 -12.64
C LYS A 136 21.31 -27.45 -12.02
N ARG A 137 21.47 -28.76 -11.81
CA ARG A 137 22.68 -29.32 -11.21
C ARG A 137 23.93 -29.08 -12.09
N GLU A 138 23.83 -29.31 -13.39
CA GLU A 138 24.91 -29.03 -14.35
C GLU A 138 25.23 -27.55 -14.41
N LYS A 139 24.20 -26.73 -14.46
CA LYS A 139 24.31 -25.28 -14.43
C LYS A 139 25.09 -24.77 -13.20
N TYR A 140 24.71 -25.17 -11.99
CA TYR A 140 25.40 -24.71 -10.79
C TYR A 140 26.85 -25.22 -10.71
N LYS A 141 27.14 -26.44 -11.20
CA LYS A 141 28.49 -26.92 -11.28
C LYS A 141 29.36 -26.02 -12.19
N ALA A 142 28.84 -25.69 -13.36
CA ALA A 142 29.53 -24.81 -14.31
C ALA A 142 29.66 -23.36 -13.78
N VAL A 143 28.69 -22.85 -13.07
CA VAL A 143 28.76 -21.53 -12.37
C VAL A 143 29.94 -21.51 -11.40
N ILE A 144 30.13 -22.57 -10.61
CA ILE A 144 31.23 -22.65 -9.63
C ILE A 144 32.58 -22.73 -10.34
N GLU A 145 32.67 -23.52 -11.39
CA GLU A 145 33.89 -23.64 -12.19
C GLU A 145 34.30 -22.29 -12.81
N GLU A 146 33.33 -21.53 -13.35
CA GLU A 146 33.58 -20.17 -13.87
C GLU A 146 34.02 -19.20 -12.75
N ILE A 147 33.40 -19.30 -11.56
CA ILE A 147 33.82 -18.48 -10.40
C ILE A 147 35.27 -18.79 -10.02
N GLU A 148 35.66 -20.09 -9.96
CA GLU A 148 37.02 -20.51 -9.64
C GLU A 148 38.02 -19.93 -10.66
N ASP A 149 37.69 -20.01 -11.95
CA ASP A 149 38.54 -19.50 -13.02
C ASP A 149 38.73 -17.99 -12.93
N MET A 150 37.68 -17.23 -12.68
CA MET A 150 37.74 -15.77 -12.52
C MET A 150 38.57 -15.37 -11.28
N VAL A 151 38.33 -16.05 -10.15
CA VAL A 151 39.07 -15.82 -8.90
C VAL A 151 40.56 -16.10 -9.08
N ASN A 152 40.94 -17.18 -9.79
CA ASN A 152 42.32 -17.53 -10.10
C ASN A 152 43.01 -16.50 -11.00
N GLN A 153 42.22 -15.80 -11.85
CA GLN A 153 42.69 -14.67 -12.68
C GLN A 153 42.86 -13.37 -11.89
N GLY A 154 42.56 -13.36 -10.59
CA GLY A 154 42.59 -12.14 -9.76
C GLY A 154 41.38 -11.22 -9.95
N ARG A 155 40.32 -11.65 -10.63
CA ARG A 155 39.14 -10.86 -10.93
C ARG A 155 38.11 -10.99 -9.80
N PRO A 156 37.45 -9.89 -9.36
CA PRO A 156 36.28 -9.98 -8.52
C PRO A 156 35.07 -10.49 -9.32
N VAL A 157 34.22 -11.25 -8.65
CA VAL A 157 33.02 -11.85 -9.24
C VAL A 157 31.77 -11.40 -8.51
N LEU A 158 30.80 -10.88 -9.25
CA LEU A 158 29.46 -10.61 -8.75
C LEU A 158 28.49 -11.64 -9.34
N VAL A 159 27.96 -12.49 -8.48
CA VAL A 159 26.99 -13.53 -8.85
C VAL A 159 25.59 -13.03 -8.57
N GLY A 160 24.79 -12.84 -9.61
CA GLY A 160 23.38 -12.46 -9.51
C GLY A 160 22.48 -13.68 -9.38
N THR A 161 21.60 -13.67 -8.37
CA THR A 161 20.61 -14.73 -8.13
C THR A 161 19.20 -14.16 -8.14
N THR A 162 18.21 -14.96 -8.51
CA THR A 162 16.80 -14.55 -8.59
C THR A 162 16.08 -14.65 -7.24
N SER A 163 16.56 -15.52 -6.34
CA SER A 163 15.95 -15.71 -5.01
C SER A 163 17.00 -15.83 -3.89
N VAL A 164 16.54 -15.65 -2.65
CA VAL A 164 17.36 -15.85 -1.45
C VAL A 164 17.79 -17.31 -1.33
N GLU A 165 16.91 -18.26 -1.63
CA GLU A 165 17.18 -19.70 -1.58
C GLU A 165 18.34 -20.10 -2.50
N ILE A 166 18.34 -19.60 -3.73
CA ILE A 166 19.42 -19.84 -4.68
C ILE A 166 20.74 -19.26 -4.15
N SER A 167 20.70 -18.06 -3.56
CA SER A 167 21.89 -17.43 -2.97
C SER A 167 22.49 -18.26 -1.82
N GLU A 168 21.65 -18.82 -0.96
CA GLU A 168 22.07 -19.69 0.14
C GLU A 168 22.60 -21.04 -0.36
N THR A 169 21.98 -21.60 -1.39
CA THR A 169 22.44 -22.86 -2.03
C THR A 169 23.83 -22.70 -2.63
N LEU A 170 24.04 -21.62 -3.40
CA LEU A 170 25.36 -21.31 -3.97
C LEU A 170 26.39 -21.03 -2.89
N SER A 171 26.02 -20.30 -1.84
CA SER A 171 26.91 -20.05 -0.71
C SER A 171 27.39 -21.34 -0.06
N ARG A 172 26.50 -22.31 0.18
CA ARG A 172 26.86 -23.63 0.70
C ARG A 172 27.82 -24.38 -0.23
N MET A 173 27.56 -24.32 -1.54
CA MET A 173 28.42 -24.98 -2.54
C MET A 173 29.83 -24.35 -2.62
N LEU A 174 29.92 -23.01 -2.57
CA LEU A 174 31.21 -22.28 -2.53
C LEU A 174 31.97 -22.56 -1.22
N THR A 175 31.27 -22.66 -0.10
CA THR A 175 31.87 -23.04 1.18
C THR A 175 32.49 -24.44 1.12
N MET A 176 31.83 -25.42 0.51
CA MET A 176 32.38 -26.76 0.30
C MET A 176 33.63 -26.76 -0.57
N ARG A 177 33.75 -25.82 -1.52
CA ARG A 177 34.95 -25.61 -2.36
C ARG A 177 36.01 -24.71 -1.70
N LYS A 178 35.76 -24.23 -0.47
CA LYS A 178 36.65 -23.32 0.29
C LYS A 178 36.89 -21.97 -0.40
N ILE A 179 35.96 -21.52 -1.24
CA ILE A 179 36.02 -20.21 -1.90
C ILE A 179 35.46 -19.17 -0.93
N LYS A 180 36.26 -18.15 -0.61
CA LYS A 180 35.80 -17.01 0.23
C LYS A 180 34.80 -16.18 -0.54
N HIS A 181 33.65 -15.94 0.06
CA HIS A 181 32.59 -15.16 -0.58
C HIS A 181 31.77 -14.38 0.47
N ASN A 182 31.12 -13.32 0.00
CA ASN A 182 30.14 -12.55 0.74
C ASN A 182 28.76 -12.81 0.16
N VAL A 183 27.73 -12.83 1.02
CA VAL A 183 26.34 -12.95 0.58
C VAL A 183 25.62 -11.64 0.88
N LEU A 184 24.99 -11.07 -0.14
CA LEU A 184 24.24 -9.84 -0.07
C LEU A 184 22.79 -10.14 -0.42
N ASN A 185 22.00 -10.42 0.59
CA ASN A 185 20.57 -10.64 0.49
C ASN A 185 19.81 -9.80 1.51
N ALA A 186 18.50 -9.80 1.45
CA ALA A 186 17.68 -8.96 2.31
C ALA A 186 17.78 -9.27 3.81
N LYS A 187 18.24 -10.48 4.19
CA LYS A 187 18.49 -10.83 5.60
C LYS A 187 19.69 -10.07 6.18
N LEU A 188 20.63 -9.60 5.34
CA LEU A 188 21.89 -8.96 5.72
C LEU A 188 21.99 -7.47 5.34
N HIS A 189 20.86 -6.80 5.14
CA HIS A 189 20.80 -5.41 4.64
C HIS A 189 21.59 -4.39 5.50
N GLN A 190 21.77 -4.64 6.81
CA GLN A 190 22.52 -3.74 7.69
C GLN A 190 24.02 -3.63 7.35
N ARG A 191 24.57 -4.64 6.67
CA ARG A 191 25.99 -4.69 6.27
C ARG A 191 26.17 -4.50 4.75
N GLU A 192 25.14 -4.09 4.06
CA GLU A 192 25.13 -3.96 2.61
C GLU A 192 26.26 -3.05 2.09
N ALA A 193 26.43 -1.88 2.69
CA ALA A 193 27.46 -0.92 2.27
C ALA A 193 28.89 -1.46 2.43
N GLU A 194 29.17 -2.19 3.53
CA GLU A 194 30.48 -2.82 3.78
C GLU A 194 30.80 -3.90 2.74
N ILE A 195 29.80 -4.75 2.44
CA ILE A 195 29.95 -5.84 1.48
C ILE A 195 30.17 -5.30 0.06
N VAL A 196 29.41 -4.27 -0.34
CA VAL A 196 29.57 -3.65 -1.66
C VAL A 196 30.92 -2.94 -1.79
N ALA A 197 31.42 -2.30 -0.74
CA ALA A 197 32.75 -1.68 -0.74
C ALA A 197 33.87 -2.71 -0.97
N GLN A 198 33.70 -3.96 -0.53
CA GLN A 198 34.67 -5.05 -0.73
C GLN A 198 34.51 -5.73 -2.09
N ALA A 199 33.32 -5.66 -2.73
CA ALA A 199 33.00 -6.41 -3.95
C ALA A 199 33.88 -6.08 -5.18
N GLY A 200 34.61 -4.96 -5.17
CA GLY A 200 35.55 -4.56 -6.21
C GLY A 200 37.01 -4.92 -5.95
N GLN A 201 37.32 -5.63 -4.85
CA GLN A 201 38.69 -6.04 -4.52
C GLN A 201 39.07 -7.34 -5.21
N THR A 202 40.38 -7.56 -5.35
CA THR A 202 40.97 -8.72 -6.05
C THR A 202 40.42 -10.06 -5.49
N SER A 203 39.97 -10.93 -6.38
CA SER A 203 39.50 -12.30 -6.07
C SER A 203 38.35 -12.39 -5.05
N ILE A 204 37.60 -11.32 -4.82
CA ILE A 204 36.42 -11.36 -3.95
C ILE A 204 35.19 -11.81 -4.73
N VAL A 205 34.50 -12.80 -4.19
CA VAL A 205 33.21 -13.27 -4.71
C VAL A 205 32.08 -12.67 -3.89
N THR A 206 31.10 -12.06 -4.55
CA THR A 206 29.89 -11.54 -3.92
C THR A 206 28.66 -12.15 -4.57
N ILE A 207 27.84 -12.87 -3.79
CA ILE A 207 26.55 -13.38 -4.24
C ILE A 207 25.51 -12.33 -3.87
N ALA A 208 24.74 -11.83 -4.83
CA ALA A 208 23.75 -10.79 -4.60
C ALA A 208 22.39 -11.18 -5.21
N THR A 209 21.31 -10.99 -4.45
CA THR A 209 19.96 -10.99 -5.04
C THR A 209 19.73 -9.69 -5.81
N ASN A 210 18.76 -9.69 -6.72
CA ASN A 210 18.56 -8.65 -7.74
C ASN A 210 18.65 -7.21 -7.27
N MET A 211 18.10 -6.89 -6.13
CA MET A 211 17.95 -5.51 -5.65
C MET A 211 19.02 -5.11 -4.63
N ALA A 212 19.80 -6.07 -4.15
CA ALA A 212 20.85 -5.81 -3.17
C ALA A 212 21.98 -4.95 -3.76
N GLY A 213 22.47 -3.96 -3.02
CA GLY A 213 23.52 -3.02 -3.45
C GLY A 213 23.05 -1.98 -4.50
N ARG A 214 21.74 -1.79 -4.71
CA ARG A 214 21.24 -0.77 -5.62
C ARG A 214 21.58 0.64 -5.12
N GLY A 215 22.06 1.50 -6.04
CA GLY A 215 22.46 2.88 -5.70
C GLY A 215 23.90 3.00 -5.20
N THR A 216 24.61 1.89 -4.93
CA THR A 216 26.01 1.90 -4.49
C THR A 216 26.93 1.48 -5.64
N ASP A 217 28.02 2.21 -5.84
CA ASP A 217 29.01 1.93 -6.86
C ASP A 217 30.07 0.95 -6.36
N ILE A 218 30.45 -0.01 -7.22
CA ILE A 218 31.54 -0.96 -6.95
C ILE A 218 32.82 -0.37 -7.53
N LYS A 219 33.69 0.15 -6.65
CA LYS A 219 34.97 0.75 -7.06
C LYS A 219 36.03 -0.33 -7.28
N LEU A 220 36.66 -0.32 -8.45
CA LEU A 220 37.68 -1.29 -8.81
C LEU A 220 39.09 -0.74 -8.50
N SER A 221 39.95 -1.60 -7.92
CA SER A 221 41.38 -1.30 -7.77
C SER A 221 42.09 -1.30 -9.15
N PRO A 222 43.24 -0.61 -9.30
CA PRO A 222 44.01 -0.65 -10.54
C PRO A 222 44.38 -2.07 -11.01
N GLU A 223 44.79 -2.93 -10.07
CA GLU A 223 45.13 -4.32 -10.32
C GLU A 223 43.96 -5.12 -10.92
N VAL A 224 42.74 -4.88 -10.40
CA VAL A 224 41.52 -5.53 -10.92
C VAL A 224 41.20 -5.05 -12.34
N ARG A 225 41.45 -3.77 -12.65
CA ARG A 225 41.27 -3.25 -14.03
C ARG A 225 42.21 -3.91 -15.00
N GLU A 226 43.49 -4.13 -14.63
CA GLU A 226 44.48 -4.83 -15.43
C GLU A 226 44.12 -6.31 -15.59
N ALA A 227 43.56 -6.96 -14.56
CA ALA A 227 43.11 -8.36 -14.63
C ALA A 227 41.84 -8.56 -15.50
N GLY A 228 41.20 -7.48 -15.99
CA GLY A 228 40.02 -7.57 -16.87
C GLY A 228 38.70 -7.11 -16.18
N GLY A 229 38.79 -6.50 -15.00
CA GLY A 229 37.67 -5.87 -14.31
C GLY A 229 36.68 -6.83 -13.66
N LEU A 230 35.53 -6.31 -13.25
CA LEU A 230 34.48 -7.06 -12.55
C LEU A 230 33.80 -8.04 -13.50
N ALA A 231 33.75 -9.32 -13.10
CA ALA A 231 32.99 -10.35 -13.79
C ALA A 231 31.58 -10.47 -13.20
N ILE A 232 30.57 -10.40 -14.06
CA ILE A 232 29.17 -10.63 -13.73
C ILE A 232 28.76 -12.03 -14.16
N ILE A 233 28.23 -12.81 -13.23
CA ILE A 233 27.68 -14.14 -13.49
C ILE A 233 26.20 -14.11 -13.09
N GLY A 234 25.29 -14.19 -14.05
CA GLY A 234 23.86 -14.39 -13.80
C GLY A 234 23.56 -15.90 -13.71
N THR A 235 22.93 -16.34 -12.64
CA THR A 235 22.59 -17.77 -12.44
C THR A 235 21.30 -18.17 -13.12
N GLU A 236 20.49 -17.19 -13.52
CA GLU A 236 19.26 -17.33 -14.29
C GLU A 236 18.97 -16.04 -15.05
N ARG A 237 18.14 -16.12 -16.09
CA ARG A 237 17.53 -14.95 -16.69
C ARG A 237 16.29 -14.55 -15.91
N HIS A 238 16.15 -13.25 -15.65
CA HIS A 238 14.98 -12.71 -15.00
C HIS A 238 13.77 -12.64 -15.93
N GLU A 239 12.58 -12.48 -15.38
CA GLU A 239 11.36 -12.29 -16.16
C GLU A 239 11.39 -10.99 -16.98
N SER A 240 12.16 -9.98 -16.58
CA SER A 240 12.33 -8.71 -17.28
C SER A 240 13.78 -8.49 -17.73
N ARG A 241 13.96 -8.13 -19.02
CA ARG A 241 15.25 -7.74 -19.59
C ARG A 241 15.88 -6.56 -18.87
N ARG A 242 15.06 -5.67 -18.32
CA ARG A 242 15.48 -4.52 -17.53
C ARG A 242 16.31 -4.94 -16.32
N VAL A 243 15.91 -6.00 -15.62
CA VAL A 243 16.61 -6.50 -14.44
C VAL A 243 17.96 -7.11 -14.83
N ASP A 244 18.02 -7.88 -15.93
CA ASP A 244 19.29 -8.40 -16.48
C ASP A 244 20.24 -7.25 -16.85
N ARG A 245 19.74 -6.19 -17.50
CA ARG A 245 20.52 -4.99 -17.81
C ARG A 245 21.03 -4.28 -16.56
N GLN A 246 20.24 -4.22 -15.47
CA GLN A 246 20.69 -3.67 -14.20
C GLN A 246 21.82 -4.48 -13.56
N LEU A 247 21.76 -5.80 -13.64
CA LEU A 247 22.83 -6.67 -13.18
C LEU A 247 24.11 -6.46 -14.00
N ARG A 248 24.02 -6.55 -15.35
CA ARG A 248 25.15 -6.27 -16.25
C ARG A 248 25.76 -4.90 -16.04
N GLY A 249 24.92 -3.88 -15.81
CA GLY A 249 25.31 -2.49 -15.62
C GLY A 249 26.10 -2.21 -14.33
N ARG A 250 26.31 -3.20 -13.47
CA ARG A 250 27.22 -3.08 -12.32
C ARG A 250 28.70 -3.21 -12.72
N SER A 251 28.99 -3.74 -13.89
CA SER A 251 30.32 -3.85 -14.49
C SER A 251 30.45 -2.97 -15.72
N GLY A 252 31.65 -2.57 -16.07
CA GLY A 252 31.95 -1.76 -17.25
C GLY A 252 31.54 -0.29 -17.10
N ARG A 253 31.54 0.25 -15.91
CA ARG A 253 31.19 1.66 -15.61
C ARG A 253 32.38 2.56 -15.94
N GLN A 254 32.08 3.76 -16.47
CA GLN A 254 33.06 4.81 -16.76
C GLN A 254 34.27 4.34 -17.61
N GLY A 255 34.04 3.39 -18.51
CA GLY A 255 35.10 2.83 -19.36
C GLY A 255 35.99 1.78 -18.68
N ASP A 256 35.61 1.26 -17.52
CA ASP A 256 36.29 0.13 -16.89
C ASP A 256 36.07 -1.16 -17.70
N PRO A 257 37.08 -2.06 -17.77
CA PRO A 257 36.87 -3.37 -18.33
C PRO A 257 35.92 -4.22 -17.49
N GLY A 258 35.37 -5.28 -18.08
CA GLY A 258 34.50 -6.20 -17.40
C GLY A 258 33.94 -7.26 -18.35
N SER A 259 33.20 -8.21 -17.77
CA SER A 259 32.50 -9.23 -18.55
C SER A 259 31.17 -9.59 -17.90
N SER A 260 30.23 -10.09 -18.71
CA SER A 260 28.99 -10.68 -18.19
C SER A 260 28.63 -11.96 -18.93
N VAL A 261 28.13 -12.95 -18.20
CA VAL A 261 27.62 -14.22 -18.74
C VAL A 261 26.43 -14.68 -17.93
N PHE A 262 25.43 -15.25 -18.59
CA PHE A 262 24.28 -15.86 -17.92
C PHE A 262 24.30 -17.37 -18.12
N PHE A 263 24.09 -18.10 -17.03
CA PHE A 263 23.95 -19.54 -16.99
C PHE A 263 22.48 -19.89 -16.84
N VAL A 264 21.92 -20.59 -17.78
CA VAL A 264 20.50 -20.89 -17.87
C VAL A 264 20.28 -22.38 -17.90
N SER A 265 19.25 -22.89 -17.25
CA SER A 265 18.81 -24.28 -17.33
C SER A 265 17.41 -24.38 -17.95
N LEU A 266 17.13 -25.50 -18.64
CA LEU A 266 15.76 -25.78 -19.11
C LEU A 266 14.76 -25.95 -17.96
N GLU A 267 15.27 -26.22 -16.74
CA GLU A 267 14.48 -26.35 -15.51
C GLU A 267 14.22 -25.01 -14.82
N ASP A 268 14.81 -23.90 -15.31
CA ASP A 268 14.56 -22.56 -14.77
C ASP A 268 13.13 -22.11 -15.09
N ASP A 269 12.52 -21.33 -14.20
CA ASP A 269 11.10 -20.97 -14.30
C ASP A 269 10.75 -20.25 -15.60
N LEU A 270 11.57 -19.30 -16.05
CA LEU A 270 11.38 -18.62 -17.32
C LEU A 270 11.40 -19.60 -18.49
N MET A 271 12.35 -20.53 -18.48
CA MET A 271 12.52 -21.52 -19.54
C MET A 271 11.35 -22.50 -19.53
N ARG A 272 10.98 -23.02 -18.36
CA ARG A 272 9.87 -23.98 -18.20
C ARG A 272 8.54 -23.40 -18.67
N LYS A 273 8.24 -22.13 -18.32
CA LYS A 273 6.95 -21.48 -18.64
C LYS A 273 6.85 -21.05 -20.12
N PHE A 274 7.94 -20.58 -20.74
CA PHE A 274 7.86 -19.83 -22.00
C PHE A 274 8.78 -20.32 -23.13
N ALA A 275 9.81 -21.05 -22.86
CA ALA A 275 10.84 -21.40 -23.86
C ALA A 275 11.20 -22.88 -23.94
N SER A 276 10.88 -23.71 -22.95
CA SER A 276 11.42 -25.06 -22.79
C SER A 276 11.20 -25.97 -23.99
N GLU A 277 9.99 -26.03 -24.56
CA GLU A 277 9.70 -26.96 -25.67
C GLU A 277 10.50 -26.66 -26.97
N LYS A 278 10.65 -25.38 -27.32
CA LYS A 278 11.35 -25.00 -28.55
C LYS A 278 12.86 -25.21 -28.43
N VAL A 279 13.41 -24.83 -27.28
CA VAL A 279 14.84 -24.98 -26.98
C VAL A 279 15.17 -26.45 -26.76
N ALA A 280 14.35 -27.23 -26.05
CA ALA A 280 14.53 -28.66 -25.86
C ALA A 280 14.50 -29.42 -27.20
N ARG A 281 13.52 -29.16 -28.08
CA ARG A 281 13.48 -29.74 -29.43
C ARG A 281 14.70 -29.38 -30.27
N LEU A 282 15.25 -28.17 -30.11
CA LEU A 282 16.47 -27.76 -30.80
C LEU A 282 17.69 -28.53 -30.27
N MET A 283 17.79 -28.66 -28.92
CA MET A 283 18.86 -29.45 -28.29
C MET A 283 18.81 -30.93 -28.71
N ASP A 284 17.61 -31.53 -28.70
CA ASP A 284 17.42 -32.93 -29.13
C ASP A 284 17.79 -33.14 -30.60
N ARG A 285 17.40 -32.20 -31.49
CA ARG A 285 17.78 -32.26 -32.92
C ARG A 285 19.29 -32.13 -33.16
N MET A 286 19.99 -31.39 -32.31
CA MET A 286 21.44 -31.23 -32.38
C MET A 286 22.22 -32.38 -31.72
N GLY A 287 21.52 -33.36 -31.13
CA GLY A 287 22.13 -34.54 -30.50
C GLY A 287 22.89 -34.23 -29.20
N PHE A 288 22.50 -33.19 -28.46
CA PHE A 288 23.15 -32.77 -27.22
C PHE A 288 23.08 -33.85 -26.14
N LYS A 289 24.24 -34.22 -25.61
CA LYS A 289 24.38 -35.17 -24.50
C LYS A 289 24.32 -34.46 -23.16
N ASP A 290 24.07 -35.23 -22.12
CA ASP A 290 24.09 -34.68 -20.74
C ASP A 290 25.52 -34.19 -20.41
N GLY A 291 25.60 -32.98 -19.83
CA GLY A 291 26.86 -32.31 -19.51
C GLY A 291 27.43 -31.40 -20.60
N GLU A 292 26.84 -31.36 -21.78
CA GLU A 292 27.26 -30.42 -22.84
C GLU A 292 26.63 -29.05 -22.67
N VAL A 293 27.36 -27.99 -23.04
CA VAL A 293 26.93 -26.60 -22.99
C VAL A 293 26.45 -26.14 -24.35
N LEU A 294 25.28 -25.54 -24.40
CA LEU A 294 24.78 -24.90 -25.61
C LEU A 294 25.00 -23.39 -25.54
N GLU A 295 25.97 -22.90 -26.30
CA GLU A 295 26.29 -21.48 -26.40
C GLU A 295 26.11 -21.00 -27.85
N HIS A 296 25.00 -20.33 -28.14
CA HIS A 296 24.72 -19.83 -29.49
C HIS A 296 23.82 -18.60 -29.45
N SER A 297 24.12 -17.60 -30.27
CA SER A 297 23.38 -16.32 -30.31
C SER A 297 21.89 -16.46 -30.65
N LEU A 298 21.48 -17.48 -31.40
CA LEU A 298 20.07 -17.75 -31.70
C LEU A 298 19.29 -18.15 -30.46
N ILE A 299 19.93 -18.83 -29.50
CA ILE A 299 19.30 -19.26 -28.26
C ILE A 299 19.13 -18.08 -27.33
N THR A 300 20.18 -17.26 -27.17
CA THR A 300 20.09 -16.00 -26.43
C THR A 300 18.95 -15.14 -26.96
N ARG A 301 18.80 -14.99 -28.27
CA ARG A 301 17.65 -14.28 -28.87
C ARG A 301 16.30 -14.94 -28.59
N SER A 302 16.25 -16.28 -28.55
CA SER A 302 15.01 -17.00 -28.23
C SER A 302 14.59 -16.76 -26.78
N ILE A 303 15.56 -16.72 -25.86
CA ILE A 303 15.32 -16.38 -24.44
C ILE A 303 14.84 -14.93 -24.29
N GLU A 304 15.50 -13.98 -24.99
CA GLU A 304 15.05 -12.57 -25.00
C GLU A 304 13.63 -12.39 -25.55
N ASN A 305 13.26 -13.16 -26.57
CA ASN A 305 11.88 -13.15 -27.08
C ASN A 305 10.87 -13.77 -26.09
N ALA A 306 11.30 -14.75 -25.30
CA ALA A 306 10.48 -15.27 -24.20
C ALA A 306 10.28 -14.22 -23.11
N GLN A 307 11.35 -13.51 -22.72
CA GLN A 307 11.25 -12.38 -21.76
C GLN A 307 10.31 -11.29 -22.27
N LYS A 308 10.38 -10.89 -23.55
CA LYS A 308 9.44 -9.91 -24.14
C LYS A 308 7.98 -10.32 -23.97
N LYS A 309 7.66 -11.60 -24.20
CA LYS A 309 6.30 -12.11 -24.02
C LYS A 309 5.84 -12.07 -22.56
N VAL A 310 6.75 -12.34 -21.61
CA VAL A 310 6.47 -12.21 -20.18
C VAL A 310 6.23 -10.75 -19.81
N GLU A 311 7.07 -9.84 -20.29
CA GLU A 311 6.94 -8.40 -20.10
C GLU A 311 5.60 -7.89 -20.64
N GLU A 312 5.22 -8.28 -21.87
CA GLU A 312 3.93 -7.95 -22.50
C GLU A 312 2.73 -8.49 -21.68
N ASN A 313 2.81 -9.74 -21.21
CA ASN A 313 1.77 -10.33 -20.38
C ASN A 313 1.64 -9.61 -19.03
N ASN A 314 2.76 -9.37 -18.36
CA ASN A 314 2.78 -8.66 -17.09
C ASN A 314 2.30 -7.20 -17.23
N PHE A 315 2.67 -6.54 -18.33
CA PHE A 315 2.13 -5.22 -18.66
C PHE A 315 0.62 -5.27 -18.87
N GLY A 316 0.11 -6.27 -19.60
CA GLY A 316 -1.33 -6.49 -19.79
C GLY A 316 -2.07 -6.63 -18.46
N ILE A 317 -1.53 -7.40 -17.52
CA ILE A 317 -2.10 -7.57 -16.18
C ILE A 317 -2.10 -6.22 -15.42
N ARG A 318 -0.98 -5.49 -15.41
CA ARG A 318 -0.90 -4.18 -14.75
C ARG A 318 -1.87 -3.16 -15.37
N LYS A 319 -1.98 -3.13 -16.69
CA LYS A 319 -2.93 -2.27 -17.42
C LYS A 319 -4.37 -2.59 -17.06
N HIS A 320 -4.71 -3.88 -17.02
CA HIS A 320 -6.05 -4.31 -16.63
C HIS A 320 -6.41 -3.90 -15.19
N LEU A 321 -5.47 -4.02 -14.25
CA LEU A 321 -5.67 -3.53 -12.88
C LEU A 321 -5.85 -2.01 -12.84
N LEU A 322 -5.10 -1.28 -13.66
CA LEU A 322 -5.22 0.18 -13.76
C LEU A 322 -6.57 0.60 -14.34
N ASP A 323 -7.13 -0.16 -15.30
CA ASP A 323 -8.44 0.13 -15.88
C ASP A 323 -9.57 0.12 -14.81
N TYR A 324 -9.47 -0.75 -13.79
CA TYR A 324 -10.37 -0.72 -12.63
C TYR A 324 -10.12 0.47 -11.72
N ASP A 325 -8.84 0.77 -11.43
CA ASP A 325 -8.49 1.89 -10.57
C ASP A 325 -8.82 3.25 -11.21
N ASP A 326 -8.79 3.36 -12.53
CA ASP A 326 -9.15 4.58 -13.26
C ASP A 326 -10.63 4.96 -13.05
N VAL A 327 -11.53 3.96 -12.87
CA VAL A 327 -12.92 4.21 -12.51
C VAL A 327 -13.00 4.82 -11.11
N MET A 328 -12.36 4.19 -10.14
CA MET A 328 -12.30 4.68 -8.77
C MET A 328 -11.59 6.05 -8.69
N ASN A 329 -10.56 6.28 -9.51
CA ASN A 329 -9.84 7.56 -9.55
C ASN A 329 -10.71 8.73 -10.01
N LYS A 330 -11.63 8.50 -10.95
CA LYS A 330 -12.63 9.53 -11.36
C LYS A 330 -13.54 9.89 -10.19
N GLN A 331 -14.08 8.90 -9.49
CA GLN A 331 -14.92 9.10 -8.31
C GLN A 331 -14.14 9.83 -7.19
N ARG A 332 -12.90 9.40 -6.93
CA ARG A 332 -11.99 10.04 -5.96
C ARG A 332 -11.81 11.52 -6.26
N THR A 333 -11.56 11.87 -7.51
CA THR A 333 -11.35 13.28 -7.92
C THR A 333 -12.57 14.12 -7.56
N VAL A 334 -13.79 13.67 -7.88
CA VAL A 334 -15.04 14.39 -7.60
C VAL A 334 -15.25 14.55 -6.08
N ILE A 335 -15.09 13.47 -5.32
CA ILE A 335 -15.30 13.51 -3.85
C ILE A 335 -14.23 14.35 -3.16
N TYR A 336 -12.97 14.26 -3.56
CA TYR A 336 -11.90 15.05 -2.97
C TYR A 336 -12.00 16.54 -3.31
N GLU A 337 -12.56 16.89 -4.46
CA GLU A 337 -12.88 18.28 -4.79
C GLU A 337 -13.98 18.83 -3.88
N LYS A 338 -15.10 18.10 -3.71
CA LYS A 338 -16.15 18.45 -2.73
C LYS A 338 -15.58 18.57 -1.31
N ARG A 339 -14.78 17.60 -0.89
CA ARG A 339 -14.12 17.61 0.42
C ARG A 339 -13.19 18.82 0.61
N ARG A 340 -12.42 19.16 -0.44
CA ARG A 340 -11.53 20.33 -0.43
C ARG A 340 -12.31 21.64 -0.28
N HIS A 341 -13.42 21.81 -1.01
CA HIS A 341 -14.28 22.97 -0.86
C HIS A 341 -14.80 23.11 0.58
N ALA A 342 -15.28 22.01 1.15
CA ALA A 342 -15.71 21.98 2.56
C ALA A 342 -14.54 22.31 3.51
N LEU A 343 -13.36 21.73 3.30
CA LEU A 343 -12.18 21.94 4.15
C LEU A 343 -11.69 23.39 4.13
N MET A 344 -11.67 24.02 2.96
CA MET A 344 -11.24 25.42 2.80
C MET A 344 -12.32 26.42 3.23
N GLY A 345 -13.55 25.98 3.47
CA GLY A 345 -14.67 26.84 3.83
C GLY A 345 -15.22 27.66 2.66
N GLU A 346 -14.86 27.27 1.42
CA GLU A 346 -15.29 27.93 0.21
C GLU A 346 -16.66 27.40 -0.22
N ARG A 347 -17.62 28.30 -0.48
CA ARG A 347 -18.93 28.01 -1.06
C ARG A 347 -19.81 27.01 -0.29
N ILE A 348 -19.53 26.69 0.98
CA ILE A 348 -20.30 25.70 1.77
C ILE A 348 -21.80 26.02 1.75
N GLY A 349 -22.19 27.29 1.96
CA GLY A 349 -23.61 27.67 1.93
C GLY A 349 -24.28 27.42 0.57
N MET A 350 -23.54 27.57 -0.53
CA MET A 350 -24.05 27.25 -1.87
C MET A 350 -24.18 25.74 -2.08
N ASP A 351 -23.20 24.98 -1.62
CA ASP A 351 -23.23 23.50 -1.71
C ASP A 351 -24.42 22.96 -0.90
N ILE A 352 -24.64 23.46 0.31
CA ILE A 352 -25.78 23.08 1.15
C ILE A 352 -27.11 23.48 0.47
N ALA A 353 -27.21 24.67 -0.10
CA ALA A 353 -28.41 25.10 -0.82
C ALA A 353 -28.70 24.19 -2.03
N ASN A 354 -27.66 23.81 -2.78
CA ASN A 354 -27.81 22.87 -3.89
C ASN A 354 -28.25 21.47 -3.42
N MET A 355 -27.71 20.98 -2.31
CA MET A 355 -28.14 19.71 -1.70
C MET A 355 -29.60 19.77 -1.26
N ILE A 356 -30.04 20.88 -0.63
CA ILE A 356 -31.44 21.09 -0.25
C ILE A 356 -32.34 21.07 -1.48
N TRP A 357 -31.95 21.80 -2.54
CA TRP A 357 -32.71 21.84 -3.78
C TRP A 357 -32.88 20.47 -4.41
N GLU A 358 -31.79 19.71 -4.54
CA GLU A 358 -31.81 18.35 -5.09
C GLU A 358 -32.77 17.43 -4.31
N ARG A 359 -32.74 17.50 -2.97
CA ARG A 359 -33.65 16.72 -2.12
C ARG A 359 -35.10 17.17 -2.25
N CYS A 360 -35.37 18.46 -2.45
CA CYS A 360 -36.71 18.96 -2.73
C CYS A 360 -37.26 18.43 -4.04
N VAL A 361 -36.42 18.42 -5.10
CA VAL A 361 -36.79 17.86 -6.41
C VAL A 361 -37.10 16.36 -6.28
N ASN A 362 -36.23 15.61 -5.61
CA ASN A 362 -36.42 14.16 -5.41
C ASN A 362 -37.70 13.85 -4.63
N ALA A 363 -38.02 14.60 -3.58
CA ALA A 363 -39.24 14.43 -2.79
C ALA A 363 -40.51 14.65 -3.64
N THR A 364 -40.51 15.62 -4.56
CA THR A 364 -41.68 15.89 -5.43
C THR A 364 -41.85 14.87 -6.55
N GLN A 365 -40.84 14.07 -6.88
CA GLN A 365 -40.90 13.02 -7.89
C GLN A 365 -41.50 11.71 -7.39
N LEU A 366 -41.72 11.58 -6.07
CA LEU A 366 -42.34 10.39 -5.50
C LEU A 366 -43.77 10.16 -6.00
N ALA A 367 -44.19 8.89 -5.97
CA ALA A 367 -45.44 8.48 -6.58
C ALA A 367 -46.69 9.00 -5.87
N THR A 368 -46.64 9.13 -4.54
CA THR A 368 -47.82 9.54 -3.73
C THR A 368 -47.48 10.78 -2.88
N TYR A 369 -48.56 11.52 -2.55
CA TYR A 369 -48.44 12.67 -1.63
C TYR A 369 -47.96 12.26 -0.26
N ASP A 370 -48.41 11.12 0.26
CA ASP A 370 -48.00 10.62 1.58
C ASP A 370 -46.50 10.26 1.59
N ASP A 371 -45.96 9.68 0.52
CA ASP A 371 -44.54 9.43 0.41
C ASP A 371 -43.72 10.72 0.37
N CYS A 372 -44.18 11.71 -0.41
CA CYS A 372 -43.58 13.04 -0.44
C CYS A 372 -43.59 13.70 0.96
N LYS A 373 -44.73 13.68 1.65
CA LYS A 373 -44.87 14.22 3.02
C LYS A 373 -43.91 13.55 4.01
N MET A 374 -43.81 12.23 3.94
CA MET A 374 -42.90 11.46 4.80
C MET A 374 -41.43 11.76 4.50
N GLU A 375 -41.09 11.92 3.24
CA GLU A 375 -39.72 12.27 2.84
C GLU A 375 -39.34 13.68 3.29
N VAL A 376 -40.19 14.66 3.09
CA VAL A 376 -40.00 16.04 3.59
C VAL A 376 -39.84 16.07 5.10
N LEU A 377 -40.71 15.34 5.84
CA LEU A 377 -40.61 15.25 7.29
C LEU A 377 -39.30 14.59 7.76
N LYS A 378 -38.87 13.52 7.09
CA LYS A 378 -37.62 12.81 7.43
C LYS A 378 -36.38 13.64 7.13
N THR A 379 -36.33 14.31 5.98
CA THR A 379 -35.16 15.05 5.53
C THR A 379 -35.04 16.41 6.17
N PHE A 380 -36.15 17.21 6.18
CA PHE A 380 -36.09 18.59 6.60
C PHE A 380 -36.71 18.87 7.99
N ALA A 381 -37.36 17.87 8.59
CA ALA A 381 -38.12 17.99 9.82
C ALA A 381 -39.24 19.06 9.71
N LEU A 382 -39.87 19.14 8.54
CA LEU A 382 -40.92 20.10 8.19
C LEU A 382 -42.19 19.38 7.74
N GLU A 383 -43.34 20.05 7.91
CA GLU A 383 -44.55 19.66 7.19
C GLU A 383 -44.51 20.20 5.75
N THR A 384 -45.13 19.48 4.82
CA THR A 384 -45.23 19.93 3.42
C THR A 384 -45.98 21.26 3.33
N PRO A 385 -45.47 22.28 2.62
CA PRO A 385 -46.11 23.60 2.50
C PRO A 385 -47.31 23.63 1.50
N PHE A 386 -47.77 22.48 1.06
CA PHE A 386 -48.88 22.32 0.11
C PHE A 386 -49.73 21.08 0.47
N ASN A 387 -50.92 21.00 -0.08
CA ASN A 387 -51.84 19.89 0.16
C ASN A 387 -51.82 18.87 -1.02
N GLU A 388 -52.63 17.80 -0.90
CA GLU A 388 -52.71 16.72 -1.90
C GLU A 388 -53.20 17.22 -3.25
N ASP A 389 -54.17 18.14 -3.26
CA ASP A 389 -54.70 18.73 -4.49
C ASP A 389 -53.62 19.51 -5.27
N ASP A 390 -52.81 20.28 -4.53
CA ASP A 390 -51.66 20.97 -5.12
C ASP A 390 -50.60 20.00 -5.68
N PHE A 391 -50.33 18.91 -4.95
CA PHE A 391 -49.39 17.89 -5.41
C PHE A 391 -49.77 17.22 -6.72
N MET A 392 -51.09 17.03 -6.95
CA MET A 392 -51.62 16.42 -8.14
C MET A 392 -51.70 17.37 -9.34
N ASN A 393 -51.94 18.68 -9.08
CA ASN A 393 -52.26 19.64 -10.12
C ASN A 393 -51.16 20.64 -10.49
N LYS A 394 -50.18 20.89 -9.59
CA LYS A 394 -49.09 21.86 -9.81
C LYS A 394 -47.89 21.20 -10.49
N ASN A 395 -47.07 22.03 -11.13
CA ASN A 395 -45.77 21.58 -11.66
C ASN A 395 -44.84 21.11 -10.51
N LYS A 396 -44.16 20.02 -10.72
CA LYS A 396 -43.22 19.44 -9.72
C LYS A 396 -42.08 20.40 -9.34
N GLU A 397 -41.62 21.23 -10.30
CA GLU A 397 -40.60 22.26 -10.01
C GLU A 397 -41.11 23.37 -9.09
N ASP A 398 -42.38 23.80 -9.30
CA ASP A 398 -42.99 24.81 -8.41
C ASP A 398 -43.18 24.27 -7.01
N LEU A 399 -43.57 23.00 -6.88
CA LEU A 399 -43.69 22.32 -5.60
C LEU A 399 -42.31 22.18 -4.90
N ALA A 400 -41.28 21.84 -5.65
CA ALA A 400 -39.91 21.78 -5.16
C ALA A 400 -39.43 23.16 -4.65
N GLY A 401 -39.79 24.25 -5.37
CA GLY A 401 -39.54 25.63 -4.96
C GLY A 401 -40.21 25.97 -3.63
N MET A 402 -41.48 25.58 -3.45
CA MET A 402 -42.18 25.79 -2.15
C MET A 402 -41.54 25.05 -1.00
N ILE A 403 -41.12 23.81 -1.18
CA ILE A 403 -40.38 23.05 -0.16
C ILE A 403 -39.04 23.73 0.12
N PHE A 404 -38.31 24.14 -0.91
CA PHE A 404 -36.99 24.78 -0.80
C PHE A 404 -37.07 26.07 0.01
N ASP A 405 -38.00 26.96 -0.29
CA ASP A 405 -38.19 28.23 0.43
C ASP A 405 -38.49 27.97 1.91
N SER A 406 -39.37 27.01 2.21
CA SER A 406 -39.72 26.61 3.57
C SER A 406 -38.51 25.99 4.30
N ALA A 407 -37.74 25.14 3.62
CA ALA A 407 -36.54 24.49 4.17
C ALA A 407 -35.44 25.52 4.47
N MET A 408 -35.21 26.46 3.57
CA MET A 408 -34.21 27.53 3.77
C MET A 408 -34.59 28.46 4.90
N LEU A 409 -35.87 28.79 5.03
CA LEU A 409 -36.37 29.59 6.15
C LEU A 409 -36.20 28.87 7.49
N HIS A 410 -36.57 27.59 7.53
CA HIS A 410 -36.40 26.75 8.73
C HIS A 410 -34.90 26.60 9.10
N PHE A 411 -34.04 26.34 8.12
CA PHE A 411 -32.60 26.25 8.35
C PHE A 411 -32.05 27.54 8.96
N LYS A 412 -32.43 28.69 8.42
CA LYS A 412 -32.02 29.99 8.93
C LYS A 412 -32.49 30.22 10.34
N GLN A 413 -33.76 29.92 10.64
CA GLN A 413 -34.30 30.07 12.01
C GLN A 413 -33.56 29.18 13.02
N ARG A 414 -33.23 27.94 12.65
CA ARG A 414 -32.49 27.02 13.50
C ARG A 414 -31.05 27.49 13.75
N THR A 415 -30.38 27.99 12.74
CA THR A 415 -28.99 28.48 12.84
C THR A 415 -28.93 29.78 13.67
N ASP A 416 -29.88 30.70 13.48
CA ASP A 416 -29.99 31.91 14.28
C ASP A 416 -30.26 31.56 15.76
N HIS A 417 -31.15 30.63 16.03
CA HIS A 417 -31.45 30.16 17.38
C HIS A 417 -30.25 29.47 18.07
N MET A 418 -29.49 28.67 17.34
CA MET A 418 -28.24 28.09 17.87
C MET A 418 -27.22 29.17 18.25
N ALA A 419 -27.07 30.21 17.44
CA ALA A 419 -26.19 31.33 17.74
C ALA A 419 -26.67 32.12 18.99
N GLU A 420 -27.97 32.37 19.12
CA GLU A 420 -28.59 33.05 20.28
C GLU A 420 -28.37 32.29 21.59
N ILE A 421 -28.50 30.94 21.57
CA ILE A 421 -28.27 30.11 22.77
C ILE A 421 -26.79 30.07 23.14
N ALA A 422 -25.89 30.00 22.14
CA ALA A 422 -24.46 29.88 22.38
C ALA A 422 -23.83 31.20 22.88
N TYR A 423 -24.29 32.33 22.39
CA TYR A 423 -23.62 33.62 22.60
C TYR A 423 -23.48 34.03 24.09
N PRO A 424 -24.48 33.90 24.96
CA PRO A 424 -24.31 34.24 26.38
C PRO A 424 -23.20 33.43 27.07
N VAL A 425 -23.13 32.13 26.75
CA VAL A 425 -22.10 31.22 27.30
C VAL A 425 -20.72 31.57 26.77
N ILE A 426 -20.61 31.78 25.47
CA ILE A 426 -19.34 32.15 24.81
C ILE A 426 -18.83 33.49 25.33
N LYS A 427 -19.69 34.46 25.49
CA LYS A 427 -19.36 35.77 26.06
C LYS A 427 -18.81 35.64 27.47
N GLN A 428 -19.49 34.90 28.33
CA GLN A 428 -19.04 34.66 29.70
C GLN A 428 -17.67 33.98 29.74
N VAL A 429 -17.45 32.93 28.92
CA VAL A 429 -16.17 32.21 28.84
C VAL A 429 -15.05 33.11 28.31
N TYR A 430 -15.33 33.92 27.30
CA TYR A 430 -14.36 34.86 26.74
C TYR A 430 -13.94 35.94 27.75
N GLU A 431 -14.89 36.55 28.45
CA GLU A 431 -14.62 37.59 29.44
C GLU A 431 -13.94 37.07 30.71
N THR A 432 -14.21 35.82 31.12
CA THR A 432 -13.62 35.23 32.35
C THR A 432 -12.36 34.44 32.12
N GLN A 433 -12.24 33.71 30.99
CA GLN A 433 -11.20 32.72 30.73
C GLN A 433 -10.59 32.84 29.32
N GLY A 434 -10.84 33.93 28.59
CA GLY A 434 -10.42 34.11 27.20
C GLY A 434 -8.90 34.04 26.97
N GLN A 435 -8.08 34.28 28.00
CA GLN A 435 -6.64 34.12 27.93
C GLN A 435 -6.16 32.65 28.08
N MET A 436 -7.02 31.77 28.60
CA MET A 436 -6.68 30.36 28.85
C MET A 436 -7.04 29.44 27.67
N TYR A 437 -8.08 29.81 26.91
CA TYR A 437 -8.63 28.98 25.84
C TYR A 437 -8.56 29.67 24.49
N GLU A 438 -7.85 29.09 23.53
CA GLU A 438 -7.83 29.55 22.14
C GLU A 438 -8.98 28.91 21.34
N ASN A 439 -9.14 27.60 21.46
CA ASN A 439 -10.19 26.84 20.80
C ASN A 439 -11.04 26.07 21.83
N ILE A 440 -12.33 26.07 21.62
CA ILE A 440 -13.30 25.38 22.47
C ILE A 440 -14.06 24.32 21.68
N LEU A 441 -14.56 23.30 22.38
CA LEU A 441 -15.45 22.28 21.84
C LEU A 441 -16.90 22.60 22.23
N ILE A 442 -17.77 22.70 21.23
CA ILE A 442 -19.18 22.95 21.40
C ILE A 442 -19.95 21.69 21.01
N PRO A 443 -20.66 21.04 21.92
CA PRO A 443 -21.48 19.89 21.60
C PRO A 443 -22.76 20.34 20.88
N ILE A 444 -22.99 19.76 19.69
CA ILE A 444 -24.24 19.94 18.92
C ILE A 444 -24.84 18.56 18.70
N THR A 445 -26.12 18.38 18.88
CA THR A 445 -26.83 17.11 18.72
C THR A 445 -27.90 17.19 17.65
N ASP A 446 -28.11 16.12 16.90
CA ASP A 446 -29.25 15.92 16.00
C ASP A 446 -30.39 15.13 16.65
N GLY A 447 -30.31 14.90 17.98
CA GLY A 447 -31.22 14.05 18.75
C GLY A 447 -30.84 12.57 18.76
N ARG A 448 -29.84 12.15 17.95
CA ARG A 448 -29.31 10.76 17.89
C ARG A 448 -27.85 10.68 18.32
N LYS A 449 -27.03 11.56 17.78
CA LYS A 449 -25.58 11.64 18.05
C LYS A 449 -25.22 13.03 18.57
N VAL A 450 -24.06 13.11 19.24
CA VAL A 450 -23.46 14.38 19.66
C VAL A 450 -22.21 14.61 18.85
N TYR A 451 -22.11 15.75 18.21
CA TYR A 451 -20.98 16.20 17.40
C TYR A 451 -20.25 17.31 18.18
N ASN A 452 -18.98 17.09 18.49
CA ASN A 452 -18.14 18.08 19.17
C ASN A 452 -17.47 18.98 18.13
N ILE A 453 -17.94 20.20 17.99
CA ILE A 453 -17.46 21.16 17.00
C ILE A 453 -16.37 22.03 17.61
N SER A 454 -15.20 22.03 17.01
CA SER A 454 -14.08 22.89 17.40
C SER A 454 -14.28 24.28 16.79
N CYS A 455 -14.23 25.32 17.62
CA CYS A 455 -14.34 26.71 17.19
C CYS A 455 -13.33 27.58 17.91
N ASN A 456 -12.78 28.59 17.21
CA ASN A 456 -11.94 29.61 17.87
C ASN A 456 -12.81 30.52 18.75
N LEU A 457 -12.43 30.65 20.03
CA LEU A 457 -13.20 31.37 21.02
C LEU A 457 -13.35 32.88 20.70
N LYS A 458 -12.26 33.49 20.22
CA LYS A 458 -12.26 34.92 19.85
C LYS A 458 -13.14 35.17 18.64
N GLU A 459 -13.03 34.36 17.60
CA GLU A 459 -13.88 34.49 16.41
C GLU A 459 -15.36 34.24 16.72
N ALA A 460 -15.64 33.27 17.60
CA ALA A 460 -17.01 33.00 18.03
C ALA A 460 -17.63 34.19 18.79
N TYR A 461 -16.83 34.87 19.61
CA TYR A 461 -17.27 36.07 20.33
C TYR A 461 -17.48 37.25 19.36
N GLU A 462 -16.51 37.54 18.49
CA GLU A 462 -16.56 38.68 17.56
C GLU A 462 -17.68 38.57 16.52
N THR A 463 -18.04 37.36 16.12
CA THR A 463 -19.09 37.08 15.12
C THR A 463 -20.46 36.80 15.71
N GLU A 464 -20.65 37.01 17.00
CA GLU A 464 -21.90 36.65 17.72
C GLU A 464 -22.32 35.20 17.46
N CYS A 465 -21.35 34.28 17.52
CA CYS A 465 -21.51 32.83 17.31
C CYS A 465 -21.90 32.39 15.87
N LYS A 466 -21.92 33.28 14.88
CA LYS A 466 -22.17 32.88 13.48
C LYS A 466 -21.06 31.95 12.93
N THR A 467 -19.85 32.08 13.45
CA THR A 467 -18.75 31.16 13.10
C THR A 467 -19.01 29.73 13.57
N ILE A 468 -19.73 29.53 14.69
CA ILE A 468 -20.09 28.19 15.19
C ILE A 468 -20.95 27.45 14.16
N VAL A 469 -21.93 28.15 13.57
CA VAL A 469 -22.79 27.58 12.54
C VAL A 469 -21.97 27.15 11.32
N LYS A 470 -21.08 28.01 10.84
CA LYS A 470 -20.19 27.67 9.71
C LYS A 470 -19.28 26.49 10.03
N GLN A 471 -18.73 26.41 11.24
CA GLN A 471 -17.91 25.27 11.65
C GLN A 471 -18.75 23.99 11.81
N PHE A 472 -20.01 24.11 12.23
CA PHE A 472 -20.94 22.99 12.27
C PHE A 472 -21.23 22.46 10.85
N GLU A 473 -21.63 23.33 9.92
CA GLU A 473 -21.82 22.98 8.50
C GLU A 473 -20.61 22.25 7.91
N LYS A 474 -19.42 22.84 8.09
CA LYS A 474 -18.15 22.30 7.64
C LYS A 474 -17.87 20.92 8.24
N SER A 475 -17.99 20.79 9.55
CA SER A 475 -17.64 19.56 10.28
C SER A 475 -18.57 18.41 9.93
N ILE A 476 -19.89 18.68 9.81
CA ILE A 476 -20.86 17.65 9.41
C ILE A 476 -20.62 17.21 7.98
N LEU A 477 -20.45 18.14 7.04
CA LEU A 477 -20.19 17.80 5.64
C LEU A 477 -18.92 16.95 5.50
N LEU A 478 -17.83 17.32 6.17
CA LEU A 478 -16.59 16.53 6.16
C LEU A 478 -16.78 15.15 6.79
N HIS A 479 -17.48 15.07 7.92
CA HIS A 479 -17.73 13.81 8.62
C HIS A 479 -18.53 12.83 7.75
N VAL A 480 -19.61 13.30 7.15
CA VAL A 480 -20.46 12.46 6.30
C VAL A 480 -19.72 12.03 5.03
N ILE A 481 -19.01 12.94 4.35
CA ILE A 481 -18.19 12.59 3.18
C ILE A 481 -17.15 11.52 3.53
N ASP A 482 -16.47 11.65 4.66
CA ASP A 482 -15.40 10.72 5.04
C ASP A 482 -15.94 9.33 5.41
N GLU A 483 -17.10 9.24 6.08
CA GLU A 483 -17.73 7.97 6.43
C GLU A 483 -18.28 7.26 5.18
N GLU A 484 -19.05 7.96 4.34
CA GLU A 484 -19.66 7.37 3.14
C GLU A 484 -18.61 7.01 2.08
N TRP A 485 -17.54 7.79 1.95
CA TRP A 485 -16.45 7.45 1.07
C TRP A 485 -15.73 6.15 1.49
N LYS A 486 -15.49 5.94 2.79
CA LYS A 486 -14.91 4.70 3.30
C LYS A 486 -15.80 3.48 3.01
N GLU A 487 -17.11 3.63 3.17
CA GLU A 487 -18.05 2.53 2.88
C GLU A 487 -18.15 2.27 1.36
N ASN A 488 -18.12 3.32 0.55
CA ASN A 488 -18.06 3.17 -0.92
C ASN A 488 -16.80 2.45 -1.38
N LEU A 489 -15.63 2.72 -0.80
CA LEU A 489 -14.39 2.00 -1.11
C LEU A 489 -14.53 0.51 -0.81
N ARG A 490 -15.16 0.16 0.30
CA ARG A 490 -15.44 -1.23 0.67
C ARG A 490 -16.40 -1.88 -0.34
N SER A 491 -17.50 -1.20 -0.66
CA SER A 491 -18.48 -1.70 -1.65
C SER A 491 -17.85 -1.88 -3.04
N LEU A 492 -16.94 -1.01 -3.45
CA LEU A 492 -16.19 -1.14 -4.71
C LEU A 492 -15.24 -2.34 -4.71
N ASP A 493 -14.59 -2.65 -3.58
CA ASP A 493 -13.75 -3.83 -3.46
C ASP A 493 -14.59 -5.13 -3.52
N GLU A 494 -15.76 -5.15 -2.87
CA GLU A 494 -16.70 -6.27 -2.95
C GLU A 494 -17.24 -6.44 -4.39
N LEU A 495 -17.62 -5.34 -5.05
CA LEU A 495 -18.05 -5.34 -6.44
C LEU A 495 -16.97 -5.87 -7.38
N ARG A 496 -15.71 -5.41 -7.21
CA ARG A 496 -14.58 -5.86 -8.02
C ARG A 496 -14.38 -7.37 -7.94
N ASN A 497 -14.58 -7.97 -6.77
CA ASN A 497 -14.49 -9.41 -6.59
C ASN A 497 -15.67 -10.15 -7.22
N SER A 498 -16.88 -9.62 -7.09
CA SER A 498 -18.11 -10.24 -7.61
C SER A 498 -18.18 -10.27 -9.12
N VAL A 499 -17.79 -9.17 -9.80
CA VAL A 499 -17.86 -9.06 -11.27
C VAL A 499 -16.90 -10.03 -12.00
N GLN A 500 -15.89 -10.59 -11.31
CA GLN A 500 -15.02 -11.60 -11.94
C GLN A 500 -15.79 -12.84 -12.39
N ASN A 501 -16.88 -13.18 -11.71
CA ASN A 501 -17.74 -14.31 -12.05
C ASN A 501 -18.52 -14.09 -13.35
N ALA A 502 -18.66 -12.86 -13.82
CA ALA A 502 -19.36 -12.54 -15.07
C ALA A 502 -18.67 -13.14 -16.32
N ARG A 503 -17.42 -13.54 -16.22
CA ARG A 503 -16.72 -14.28 -17.29
C ARG A 503 -17.40 -15.61 -17.61
N TYR A 504 -18.04 -16.25 -16.64
CA TYR A 504 -18.82 -17.48 -16.87
C TYR A 504 -20.08 -17.22 -17.70
N GLU A 505 -20.60 -15.99 -17.66
CA GLU A 505 -21.73 -15.53 -18.46
C GLU A 505 -21.31 -14.89 -19.81
N GLN A 506 -20.02 -14.96 -20.17
CA GLN A 506 -19.44 -14.34 -21.37
C GLN A 506 -19.62 -12.80 -21.41
N LYS A 507 -19.79 -12.17 -20.25
CA LYS A 507 -19.83 -10.71 -20.12
C LYS A 507 -18.44 -10.18 -19.73
N ASP A 508 -18.14 -8.96 -20.21
CA ASP A 508 -16.90 -8.29 -19.80
C ASP A 508 -17.01 -7.76 -18.36
N PRO A 509 -16.21 -8.27 -17.42
CA PRO A 509 -16.23 -7.83 -16.04
C PRO A 509 -15.95 -6.33 -15.86
N LEU A 510 -15.10 -5.73 -16.71
CA LEU A 510 -14.75 -4.32 -16.62
C LEU A 510 -15.94 -3.42 -16.99
N VAL A 511 -16.72 -3.81 -17.99
CA VAL A 511 -17.93 -3.06 -18.40
C VAL A 511 -18.98 -3.10 -17.28
N LEU A 512 -19.20 -4.28 -16.68
CA LEU A 512 -20.14 -4.40 -15.56
C LEU A 512 -19.65 -3.59 -14.35
N TYR A 513 -18.35 -3.68 -14.04
CA TYR A 513 -17.78 -2.87 -12.96
C TYR A 513 -18.01 -1.37 -13.18
N LYS A 514 -17.82 -0.86 -14.40
CA LYS A 514 -18.07 0.56 -14.72
C LYS A 514 -19.53 0.96 -14.50
N LEU A 515 -20.46 0.12 -14.91
CA LEU A 515 -21.90 0.40 -14.77
C LEU A 515 -22.36 0.36 -13.32
N ASP A 516 -21.98 -0.70 -12.60
CA ASP A 516 -22.42 -0.89 -11.22
C ASP A 516 -21.70 0.06 -10.26
N SER A 517 -20.42 0.36 -10.50
CA SER A 517 -19.69 1.36 -9.71
C SER A 517 -20.24 2.78 -9.88
N ALA A 518 -20.80 3.13 -11.07
CA ALA A 518 -21.47 4.41 -11.27
C ALA A 518 -22.72 4.50 -10.39
N LYS A 519 -23.54 3.44 -10.35
CA LYS A 519 -24.72 3.39 -9.48
C LYS A 519 -24.35 3.52 -8.00
N LEU A 520 -23.33 2.74 -7.53
CA LEU A 520 -22.85 2.84 -6.15
C LEU A 520 -22.40 4.26 -5.80
N PHE A 521 -21.77 4.94 -6.75
CA PHE A 521 -21.33 6.32 -6.55
C PHE A 521 -22.50 7.29 -6.46
N ASP A 522 -23.51 7.17 -7.33
CA ASP A 522 -24.71 7.99 -7.32
C ASP A 522 -25.49 7.77 -6.02
N ASP A 523 -25.67 6.52 -5.58
CA ASP A 523 -26.29 6.16 -4.30
C ASP A 523 -25.53 6.76 -3.12
N MET A 524 -24.20 6.69 -3.11
CA MET A 524 -23.37 7.31 -2.08
C MET A 524 -23.54 8.84 -2.02
N VAL A 525 -23.55 9.51 -3.19
CA VAL A 525 -23.75 10.97 -3.24
C VAL A 525 -25.14 11.34 -2.71
N GLU A 526 -26.14 10.54 -3.03
CA GLU A 526 -27.50 10.71 -2.50
C GLU A 526 -27.54 10.58 -0.96
N VAL A 527 -26.87 9.57 -0.41
CA VAL A 527 -26.75 9.38 1.05
C VAL A 527 -26.01 10.55 1.68
N ILE A 528 -24.88 11.01 1.12
CA ILE A 528 -24.14 12.18 1.60
C ILE A 528 -25.05 13.40 1.67
N ASN A 529 -25.82 13.68 0.61
CA ASN A 529 -26.70 14.82 0.56
C ASN A 529 -27.83 14.70 1.62
N ASN A 530 -28.45 13.53 1.70
CA ASN A 530 -29.56 13.27 2.63
C ASN A 530 -29.12 13.38 4.10
N ASP A 531 -28.02 12.72 4.46
CA ASP A 531 -27.56 12.67 5.84
C ASP A 531 -27.03 14.04 6.30
N THR A 532 -26.27 14.72 5.44
CA THR A 532 -25.80 16.08 5.71
C THR A 532 -26.99 17.00 6.02
N ILE A 533 -27.99 17.05 5.14
CA ILE A 533 -29.17 17.92 5.33
C ILE A 533 -29.97 17.49 6.54
N SER A 534 -30.23 16.21 6.73
CA SER A 534 -30.97 15.68 7.88
C SER A 534 -30.32 16.05 9.22
N ILE A 535 -28.99 16.00 9.31
CA ILE A 535 -28.25 16.39 10.53
C ILE A 535 -28.30 17.91 10.73
N LEU A 536 -28.06 18.69 9.67
CA LEU A 536 -28.06 20.15 9.75
C LEU A 536 -29.43 20.71 10.13
N MET A 537 -30.52 20.15 9.58
CA MET A 537 -31.91 20.59 9.87
C MET A 537 -32.36 20.26 11.30
N ARG A 538 -31.73 19.26 11.95
CA ARG A 538 -32.05 18.85 13.33
C ARG A 538 -31.06 19.33 14.37
N GLY A 539 -29.94 19.92 13.93
CA GLY A 539 -28.87 20.38 14.80
C GLY A 539 -29.39 21.31 15.91
N GLN A 540 -29.01 21.04 17.16
CA GLN A 540 -29.34 21.88 18.32
C GLN A 540 -28.26 21.75 19.39
N ILE A 541 -28.05 22.82 20.14
CA ILE A 541 -27.16 22.80 21.29
C ILE A 541 -27.95 22.21 22.48
N PRO A 542 -27.46 21.12 23.12
CA PRO A 542 -28.17 20.54 24.27
C PRO A 542 -28.18 21.53 25.44
N LEU A 543 -29.35 21.81 25.97
CA LEU A 543 -29.54 22.61 27.18
C LEU A 543 -29.18 21.75 28.40
N GLN A 544 -27.89 21.60 28.69
CA GLN A 544 -27.39 21.01 29.94
C GLN A 544 -26.68 22.11 30.74
N GLU A 545 -26.73 21.99 32.08
CA GLU A 545 -25.95 22.87 32.95
C GLU A 545 -24.47 22.88 32.53
N PRO A 546 -23.77 24.02 32.60
CA PRO A 546 -22.42 24.15 32.07
C PRO A 546 -21.46 23.19 32.78
N GLN A 547 -21.27 22.03 32.17
CA GLN A 547 -20.14 21.17 32.48
C GLN A 547 -18.88 21.88 31.99
N GLN A 548 -17.76 21.67 32.70
CA GLN A 548 -16.46 22.32 32.44
C GLN A 548 -16.14 22.46 30.94
N VAL A 549 -15.79 23.67 30.53
CA VAL A 549 -15.38 23.99 29.16
C VAL A 549 -14.22 23.06 28.76
N GLN A 550 -14.44 22.23 27.74
CA GLN A 550 -13.41 21.38 27.21
C GLN A 550 -12.59 22.14 26.17
N GLN A 551 -11.28 22.20 26.38
CA GLN A 551 -10.34 22.76 25.42
C GLN A 551 -10.17 21.79 24.23
N ALA A 552 -10.34 22.30 23.01
CA ALA A 552 -9.97 21.54 21.82
C ALA A 552 -8.45 21.44 21.72
N ALA A 553 -7.96 20.28 21.27
CA ALA A 553 -6.56 20.17 20.93
C ALA A 553 -6.20 21.21 19.85
N PRO A 554 -5.03 21.89 19.95
CA PRO A 554 -4.64 22.86 18.94
C PRO A 554 -4.58 22.17 17.57
N GLU A 555 -5.20 22.77 16.55
CA GLU A 555 -5.03 22.32 15.17
C GLU A 555 -3.54 22.27 14.88
N ARG A 556 -3.02 21.09 14.53
CA ARG A 556 -1.66 20.95 14.04
C ARG A 556 -1.57 21.61 12.66
N ARG A 557 -1.44 22.93 12.63
CA ARG A 557 -0.99 23.62 11.43
C ARG A 557 0.47 23.21 11.24
N GLN A 558 0.70 22.33 10.29
CA GLN A 558 2.06 22.08 9.79
C GLN A 558 2.53 23.38 9.16
N ASP A 559 3.39 24.09 9.88
CA ASP A 559 4.06 25.28 9.36
C ASP A 559 5.01 24.83 8.24
N MET A 560 4.50 24.89 7.01
CA MET A 560 5.25 24.51 5.80
C MET A 560 6.55 25.31 5.63
N SER A 561 6.66 26.46 6.29
CA SER A 561 7.90 27.28 6.27
C SER A 561 9.03 26.65 7.09
N LYS A 562 8.71 25.70 7.97
CA LYS A 562 9.67 24.94 8.78
C LYS A 562 10.08 23.59 8.19
N LEU A 563 9.45 23.18 7.07
CA LEU A 563 9.91 22.05 6.30
C LEU A 563 11.22 22.43 5.58
N ARG A 564 12.35 22.16 6.23
CA ARG A 564 13.64 22.12 5.55
C ARG A 564 13.72 20.82 4.77
N GLU A 565 13.93 20.91 3.46
CA GLU A 565 14.41 19.77 2.68
C GLU A 565 15.73 19.28 3.30
N ASN A 566 15.68 18.24 4.10
CA ASN A 566 16.87 17.50 4.49
C ASN A 566 17.24 16.56 3.34
N LYS A 567 17.69 17.12 2.25
CA LYS A 567 18.53 16.41 1.30
C LYS A 567 19.88 16.23 2.01
N ARG A 568 20.06 15.13 2.71
CA ARG A 568 21.39 14.68 3.11
C ARG A 568 22.11 14.38 1.80
N ASP A 569 23.00 15.26 1.40
CA ASP A 569 23.90 15.00 0.29
C ASP A 569 24.60 13.68 0.57
N ALA A 570 24.53 12.75 -0.36
CA ALA A 570 25.22 11.46 -0.26
C ALA A 570 26.74 11.61 -0.07
N ASP A 571 27.28 12.79 -0.30
CA ASP A 571 28.70 13.12 -0.13
C ASP A 571 29.11 13.49 1.31
N SER A 572 28.18 13.73 2.24
CA SER A 572 28.49 14.09 3.62
C SER A 572 28.66 12.88 4.57
N VAL A 573 28.52 11.65 4.09
CA VAL A 573 28.69 10.42 4.90
C VAL A 573 30.15 9.95 4.97
N SER A 574 31.08 10.63 4.32
CA SER A 574 32.51 10.20 4.28
C SER A 574 33.42 10.82 5.32
N GLY A 575 32.91 11.38 6.42
CA GLY A 575 33.76 12.11 7.37
C GLY A 575 33.40 12.05 8.86
N GLY A 576 32.74 11.01 9.34
CA GLY A 576 32.46 10.85 10.78
C GLY A 576 32.80 9.45 11.28
N ASP A 577 33.69 9.37 12.30
CA ASP A 577 34.13 8.14 12.93
C ASP A 577 32.92 7.32 13.47
N PRO A 578 32.69 6.09 13.00
CA PRO A 578 31.55 5.26 13.43
C PRO A 578 31.52 4.94 14.92
N ALA A 579 32.67 5.03 15.61
CA ALA A 579 32.80 4.77 17.04
C ALA A 579 32.12 5.84 17.90
N GLN A 580 32.07 7.10 17.47
CA GLN A 580 31.43 8.20 18.21
C GLN A 580 29.92 8.22 18.07
N GLN A 581 29.35 7.74 16.95
CA GLN A 581 27.91 7.63 16.76
C GLN A 581 27.30 6.41 17.49
N ALA A 582 28.07 5.33 17.67
CA ALA A 582 27.63 4.18 18.44
C ALA A 582 27.59 4.48 19.96
N ALA A 583 28.50 5.31 20.47
CA ALA A 583 28.53 5.71 21.88
C ALA A 583 27.34 6.61 22.26
N ALA A 584 26.89 7.49 21.39
CA ALA A 584 25.73 8.38 21.64
C ALA A 584 24.38 7.64 21.60
N ALA A 585 24.29 6.48 20.95
CA ALA A 585 23.08 5.66 20.90
C ALA A 585 22.95 4.70 22.10
N HIS A 586 24.03 4.49 22.85
CA HIS A 586 24.07 3.57 24.01
C HIS A 586 23.60 4.20 25.33
N ASP A 587 23.62 5.53 25.43
CA ASP A 587 23.36 6.24 26.70
C ASP A 587 21.87 6.52 26.99
N THR A 588 20.94 6.04 26.15
CA THR A 588 19.49 6.29 26.33
C THR A 588 18.67 5.02 26.62
N ARG A 589 19.28 3.87 26.91
CA ARG A 589 18.58 2.60 27.18
C ARG A 589 19.14 1.79 28.36
N GLU A 590 19.29 2.38 29.49
CA GLU A 590 19.31 1.64 30.76
C GLU A 590 18.01 1.93 31.55
N GLN A 591 16.89 1.37 31.09
CA GLN A 591 15.79 1.04 31.98
C GLN A 591 15.79 -0.47 32.19
N GLN A 592 16.01 -0.85 33.42
CA GLN A 592 16.07 -2.21 33.93
C GLN A 592 14.92 -3.07 33.45
N ARG A 593 15.23 -4.06 32.61
CA ARG A 593 14.33 -5.17 32.32
C ARG A 593 14.63 -6.30 33.28
N THR A 594 13.73 -6.53 34.24
CA THR A 594 13.70 -7.78 34.99
C THR A 594 13.42 -8.94 34.05
N PRO A 595 14.17 -10.04 34.07
CA PRO A 595 13.91 -11.16 33.16
C PRO A 595 12.61 -11.84 33.55
N TYR A 596 11.72 -11.97 32.57
CA TYR A 596 10.49 -12.76 32.69
C TYR A 596 10.84 -14.24 32.72
N VAL A 597 10.63 -14.88 33.88
CA VAL A 597 10.74 -16.34 34.02
C VAL A 597 9.42 -16.96 33.65
N ALA A 598 9.37 -17.64 32.50
CA ALA A 598 8.19 -18.40 32.10
C ALA A 598 7.84 -19.47 33.13
N PRO A 599 6.57 -19.65 33.51
CA PRO A 599 6.17 -20.70 34.44
C PRO A 599 6.51 -22.08 33.84
N LYS A 600 7.20 -22.92 34.61
CA LYS A 600 7.54 -24.29 34.21
C LYS A 600 6.25 -25.06 33.91
N THR A 601 6.10 -25.53 32.68
CA THR A 601 5.04 -26.47 32.31
C THR A 601 5.26 -27.77 33.07
N VAL A 602 4.26 -28.17 33.88
CA VAL A 602 4.30 -29.39 34.67
C VAL A 602 4.17 -30.58 33.73
N GLY A 603 5.19 -31.41 33.67
CA GLY A 603 5.18 -32.65 32.89
C GLY A 603 4.20 -33.69 33.44
N ARG A 604 3.69 -34.54 32.57
CA ARG A 604 2.68 -35.58 32.90
C ARG A 604 3.10 -36.47 34.07
N ASN A 605 4.38 -36.70 34.31
CA ASN A 605 4.95 -37.52 35.38
C ASN A 605 5.46 -36.73 36.58
N ASP A 606 5.43 -35.41 36.57
CA ASP A 606 5.88 -34.58 37.65
C ASP A 606 4.91 -34.55 38.84
N PRO A 607 5.37 -34.20 40.05
CA PRO A 607 4.48 -34.05 41.20
C PRO A 607 3.45 -32.96 40.92
N CYS A 608 2.21 -33.24 41.29
CA CYS A 608 1.12 -32.30 41.05
C CYS A 608 1.30 -31.03 41.91
N PRO A 609 1.22 -29.82 41.36
CA PRO A 609 1.42 -28.55 42.08
C PRO A 609 0.39 -28.27 43.18
N CYS A 610 -0.67 -29.12 43.30
CA CYS A 610 -1.66 -29.02 44.37
C CYS A 610 -1.17 -29.54 45.74
N GLY A 611 0.06 -30.05 45.84
CA GLY A 611 0.59 -30.57 47.10
C GLY A 611 0.12 -31.94 47.52
N SER A 612 -0.62 -32.65 46.69
CA SER A 612 -1.20 -33.98 47.01
C SER A 612 -0.22 -35.16 46.98
N GLY A 613 1.04 -34.93 46.63
CA GLY A 613 2.08 -35.97 46.52
C GLY A 613 1.88 -36.94 45.34
N LYS A 614 0.83 -36.80 44.54
CA LYS A 614 0.54 -37.64 43.38
C LYS A 614 1.12 -37.04 42.12
N LYS A 615 1.49 -37.91 41.15
CA LYS A 615 1.92 -37.44 39.80
C LYS A 615 0.77 -36.68 39.10
N PHE A 616 1.11 -35.64 38.32
CA PHE A 616 0.13 -34.79 37.67
C PHE A 616 -0.93 -35.56 36.88
N LYS A 617 -0.55 -36.62 36.10
CA LYS A 617 -1.46 -37.51 35.38
C LYS A 617 -2.46 -38.25 36.25
N ASN A 618 -2.17 -38.42 37.53
CA ASN A 618 -3.03 -39.16 38.48
C ASN A 618 -3.82 -38.22 39.41
N CYS A 619 -3.72 -36.89 39.19
CA CYS A 619 -4.40 -35.87 39.97
C CYS A 619 -5.13 -34.89 39.02
N HIS A 620 -4.63 -33.67 38.84
CA HIS A 620 -5.29 -32.65 38.00
C HIS A 620 -5.10 -32.85 36.48
N GLY A 621 -4.18 -33.70 36.06
CA GLY A 621 -3.99 -34.16 34.68
C GLY A 621 -4.77 -35.46 34.31
N LYS A 622 -5.76 -35.83 35.10
CA LYS A 622 -6.60 -37.02 34.84
C LYS A 622 -7.70 -36.65 33.84
N GLY A 623 -7.36 -36.71 32.55
CA GLY A 623 -8.30 -36.33 31.48
C GLY A 623 -7.69 -35.46 30.39
N LEU A 624 -6.36 -35.12 30.51
CA LEU A 624 -5.56 -34.49 29.44
C LEU A 624 -4.71 -35.52 28.72
#